data_6bc4666610d5ceb24dd614ed1589c4aa
#
_entry.id   6bc4666610d5ceb24dd614ed1589c4aa
#
_cell.length_a   1.000
_cell.length_b   1.000
_cell.length_c   1.000
_cell.angle_alpha   90.00
_cell.angle_beta   90.00
_cell.angle_gamma   90.00
#
_symmetry.space_group_name_H-M   'P 1'
#
loop_
_entity.id
_entity.type
_entity.pdbx_description
1 polymer ?
#
loop_
_entity_poly.entity_id
_entity_poly.type
_entity_poly.pdbx_seq_one_letter_code
_entity_poly.pdbx_strand_id
1 'polypeptide(L)'
;EHSLDRVERWIEDHGYKGFEPFDGLTSYFLPLTFGSLFARQALQQAVRRSPIDVRPLIGVKPLESTKGRGYVAWGYLKRYRLTGDPTYRDKALACLDWLDLNRSPLYPEHSWGNHFFYASRSGYIRKHESTVVWTGLIGQVFLEAYELFGLPRHREIIRSIADWIMRLPREETSKGLCLSYTMPAQSSIHNSNMIGAAFLAGAAAVTGDEAHRNVARRAMEYSCSRQLED
;
A
#
# COMPACT_ATOMS: atom_id res chain seq x y z
N GLU A 1 -10.50 -4.64 -23.91
CA GLU A 1 -11.59 -5.30 -23.17
C GLU A 1 -11.26 -6.77 -22.92
N HIS A 2 -11.00 -7.57 -23.97
CA HIS A 2 -10.68 -9.00 -23.84
C HIS A 2 -9.51 -9.33 -22.90
N SER A 3 -8.46 -8.49 -22.85
CA SER A 3 -7.30 -8.70 -21.95
C SER A 3 -7.68 -8.49 -20.48
N LEU A 4 -8.53 -7.50 -20.18
CA LEU A 4 -9.00 -7.24 -18.82
C LEU A 4 -9.87 -8.39 -18.30
N ASP A 5 -10.77 -8.92 -19.15
CA ASP A 5 -11.63 -10.04 -18.77
C ASP A 5 -10.83 -11.33 -18.50
N ARG A 6 -9.72 -11.52 -19.22
CA ARG A 6 -8.80 -12.65 -18.97
C ARG A 6 -8.07 -12.50 -17.64
N VAL A 7 -7.59 -11.29 -17.32
CA VAL A 7 -6.92 -11.01 -16.05
C VAL A 7 -7.91 -11.16 -14.88
N GLU A 8 -9.12 -10.63 -15.02
CA GLU A 8 -10.17 -10.76 -14.00
C GLU A 8 -10.46 -12.22 -13.71
N ARG A 9 -10.76 -13.02 -14.73
CA ARG A 9 -10.99 -14.47 -14.57
C ARG A 9 -9.81 -15.16 -13.90
N TRP A 10 -8.59 -14.86 -14.32
CA TRP A 10 -7.40 -15.46 -13.71
C TRP A 10 -7.30 -15.13 -12.22
N ILE A 11 -7.55 -13.87 -11.83
CA ILE A 11 -7.54 -13.42 -10.42
C ILE A 11 -8.59 -14.18 -9.61
N GLU A 12 -9.80 -14.32 -10.13
CA GLU A 12 -10.92 -15.01 -9.47
C GLU A 12 -10.66 -16.51 -9.34
N ASP A 13 -10.22 -17.16 -10.42
CA ASP A 13 -9.87 -18.59 -10.43
C ASP A 13 -8.74 -18.94 -9.43
N HIS A 14 -7.84 -17.99 -9.17
CA HIS A 14 -6.74 -18.16 -8.21
C HIS A 14 -7.08 -17.61 -6.81
N GLY A 15 -8.34 -17.23 -6.56
CA GLY A 15 -8.79 -16.73 -5.26
C GLY A 15 -7.99 -15.51 -4.79
N TYR A 16 -7.60 -14.62 -5.72
CA TYR A 16 -6.80 -13.42 -5.47
C TYR A 16 -5.39 -13.69 -4.91
N LYS A 17 -4.89 -14.92 -5.01
CA LYS A 17 -3.55 -15.30 -4.54
C LYS A 17 -2.55 -15.20 -5.67
N GLY A 18 -1.37 -14.71 -5.32
CA GLY A 18 -0.26 -14.60 -6.27
C GLY A 18 1.08 -14.57 -5.55
N PHE A 19 2.15 -14.57 -6.33
CA PHE A 19 3.49 -14.36 -5.82
C PHE A 19 3.85 -12.88 -5.84
N GLU A 20 4.54 -12.44 -4.78
CA GLU A 20 5.09 -11.09 -4.71
C GLU A 20 6.55 -11.09 -5.20
N PRO A 21 7.01 -10.03 -5.87
CA PRO A 21 8.40 -9.98 -6.38
C PRO A 21 9.48 -10.16 -5.30
N PHE A 22 9.15 -9.91 -4.03
CA PHE A 22 10.09 -9.91 -2.92
C PHE A 22 9.74 -10.92 -1.83
N ASP A 23 8.98 -11.96 -2.15
CA ASP A 23 8.48 -12.98 -1.24
C ASP A 23 9.51 -14.04 -0.83
N GLY A 24 10.73 -14.00 -1.39
CA GLY A 24 11.79 -14.97 -1.13
C GLY A 24 12.14 -15.18 0.34
N LEU A 25 11.85 -14.20 1.21
CA LEU A 25 12.04 -14.33 2.66
C LEU A 25 10.93 -15.13 3.37
N THR A 26 9.92 -15.63 2.64
CA THR A 26 8.95 -16.61 3.17
C THR A 26 9.41 -18.05 2.99
N SER A 27 10.56 -18.26 2.32
CA SER A 27 11.14 -19.58 2.03
C SER A 27 11.69 -20.28 3.27
N TYR A 28 11.84 -21.60 3.18
CA TYR A 28 12.50 -22.41 4.20
C TYR A 28 13.97 -22.02 4.44
N PHE A 29 14.57 -21.24 3.52
CA PHE A 29 15.96 -20.80 3.62
C PHE A 29 16.16 -19.54 4.48
N LEU A 30 15.09 -18.88 4.93
CA LEU A 30 15.22 -17.70 5.79
C LEU A 30 16.12 -17.93 7.03
N PRO A 31 16.05 -19.06 7.78
CA PRO A 31 16.91 -19.29 8.92
C PRO A 31 18.40 -19.31 8.56
N LEU A 32 18.76 -19.76 7.35
CA LEU A 32 20.15 -19.83 6.87
C LEU A 32 20.76 -18.44 6.61
N THR A 33 19.97 -17.37 6.68
CA THR A 33 20.49 -16.00 6.59
C THR A 33 21.12 -15.52 7.91
N PHE A 34 20.98 -16.29 9.02
CA PHE A 34 21.51 -15.97 10.35
C PHE A 34 21.26 -14.53 10.81
N GLY A 35 20.15 -13.93 10.36
CA GLY A 35 19.80 -12.54 10.66
C GLY A 35 20.56 -11.47 9.88
N SER A 36 21.53 -11.85 9.04
CA SER A 36 22.30 -10.92 8.22
C SER A 36 21.41 -10.22 7.19
N LEU A 37 21.42 -8.88 7.19
CA LEU A 37 20.68 -8.08 6.20
C LEU A 37 21.14 -8.38 4.77
N PHE A 38 22.45 -8.51 4.57
CA PHE A 38 23.03 -8.83 3.27
C PHE A 38 22.55 -10.21 2.75
N ALA A 39 22.60 -11.25 3.61
CA ALA A 39 22.16 -12.58 3.24
C ALA A 39 20.65 -12.62 2.91
N ARG A 40 19.83 -11.88 3.67
CA ARG A 40 18.39 -11.72 3.38
C ARG A 40 18.15 -11.03 2.04
N GLN A 41 18.88 -9.95 1.75
CA GLN A 41 18.79 -9.29 0.45
C GLN A 41 19.23 -10.20 -0.69
N ALA A 42 20.34 -10.94 -0.50
CA ALA A 42 20.83 -11.89 -1.50
C ALA A 42 19.79 -12.98 -1.78
N LEU A 43 19.21 -13.60 -0.76
CA LEU A 43 18.14 -14.61 -0.90
C LEU A 43 16.93 -14.04 -1.65
N GLN A 44 16.45 -12.87 -1.24
CA GLN A 44 15.31 -12.20 -1.86
C GLN A 44 15.57 -11.88 -3.34
N GLN A 45 16.78 -11.40 -3.69
CA GLN A 45 17.14 -11.10 -5.07
C GLN A 45 17.38 -12.37 -5.91
N ALA A 46 17.93 -13.44 -5.33
CA ALA A 46 18.10 -14.72 -6.00
C ALA A 46 16.75 -15.30 -6.44
N VAL A 47 15.76 -15.31 -5.54
CA VAL A 47 14.40 -15.77 -5.87
C VAL A 47 13.76 -14.87 -6.94
N ARG A 48 13.86 -13.56 -6.77
CA ARG A 48 13.26 -12.59 -7.72
C ARG A 48 13.84 -12.69 -9.12
N ARG A 49 15.16 -12.92 -9.24
CA ARG A 49 15.89 -12.90 -10.53
C ARG A 49 16.08 -14.28 -11.14
N SER A 50 15.61 -15.32 -10.48
CA SER A 50 15.70 -16.67 -11.01
C SER A 50 15.01 -16.75 -12.38
N PRO A 51 15.65 -17.32 -13.41
CA PRO A 51 15.04 -17.50 -14.73
C PRO A 51 13.92 -18.55 -14.73
N ILE A 52 13.88 -19.40 -13.70
CA ILE A 52 12.83 -20.38 -13.47
C ILE A 52 12.12 -20.06 -12.16
N ASP A 53 10.84 -20.43 -12.05
CA ASP A 53 10.12 -20.26 -10.79
C ASP A 53 10.56 -21.30 -9.76
N VAL A 54 11.46 -20.90 -8.86
CA VAL A 54 11.98 -21.74 -7.78
C VAL A 54 11.08 -21.73 -6.53
N ARG A 55 10.08 -20.87 -6.45
CA ARG A 55 9.24 -20.66 -5.27
C ARG A 55 8.61 -21.94 -4.74
N PRO A 56 7.97 -22.78 -5.57
CA PRO A 56 7.39 -24.04 -5.08
C PRO A 56 8.42 -24.95 -4.43
N LEU A 57 9.67 -24.98 -4.98
CA LEU A 57 10.75 -25.84 -4.49
C LEU A 57 11.30 -25.38 -3.14
N ILE A 58 11.25 -24.08 -2.84
CA ILE A 58 11.78 -23.49 -1.61
C ILE A 58 10.70 -23.18 -0.59
N GLY A 59 9.45 -23.61 -0.83
CA GLY A 59 8.33 -23.47 0.10
C GLY A 59 7.66 -22.10 0.13
N VAL A 60 7.94 -21.22 -0.84
CA VAL A 60 7.21 -19.97 -1.00
C VAL A 60 5.84 -20.27 -1.60
N LYS A 61 4.77 -19.82 -0.93
CA LYS A 61 3.38 -20.04 -1.35
C LYS A 61 2.76 -18.76 -1.90
N PRO A 62 1.86 -18.85 -2.89
CA PRO A 62 1.07 -17.69 -3.31
C PRO A 62 0.19 -17.21 -2.15
N LEU A 63 0.13 -15.90 -1.97
CA LEU A 63 -0.59 -15.24 -0.89
C LEU A 63 -1.50 -14.14 -1.43
N GLU A 64 -2.55 -13.84 -0.69
CA GLU A 64 -3.33 -12.62 -0.91
C GLU A 64 -2.51 -11.42 -0.42
N SER A 65 -2.35 -10.44 -1.29
CA SER A 65 -1.60 -9.22 -0.99
C SER A 65 -2.58 -8.06 -0.76
N THR A 66 -2.39 -7.30 0.33
CA THR A 66 -3.20 -6.10 0.59
C THR A 66 -3.07 -5.09 -0.54
N LYS A 67 -1.86 -4.93 -1.09
CA LYS A 67 -1.62 -4.10 -2.28
C LYS A 67 -2.35 -4.65 -3.50
N GLY A 68 -2.26 -5.96 -3.76
CA GLY A 68 -2.96 -6.62 -4.86
C GLY A 68 -4.47 -6.45 -4.75
N ARG A 69 -5.04 -6.70 -3.58
CA ARG A 69 -6.48 -6.47 -3.33
C ARG A 69 -6.87 -5.01 -3.53
N GLY A 70 -6.05 -4.06 -3.10
CA GLY A 70 -6.29 -2.63 -3.32
C GLY A 70 -6.38 -2.29 -4.81
N TYR A 71 -5.42 -2.72 -5.62
CA TYR A 71 -5.44 -2.47 -7.05
C TYR A 71 -6.61 -3.16 -7.77
N VAL A 72 -6.95 -4.38 -7.38
CA VAL A 72 -8.09 -5.10 -7.95
C VAL A 72 -9.40 -4.40 -7.58
N ALA A 73 -9.57 -3.98 -6.33
CA ALA A 73 -10.72 -3.17 -5.90
C ALA A 73 -10.82 -1.89 -6.75
N TRP A 74 -9.69 -1.21 -6.97
CA TRP A 74 -9.65 0.00 -7.81
C TRP A 74 -10.07 -0.29 -9.25
N GLY A 75 -9.61 -1.39 -9.82
CA GLY A 75 -10.04 -1.87 -11.15
C GLY A 75 -11.55 -2.09 -11.22
N TYR A 76 -12.14 -2.74 -10.22
CA TYR A 76 -13.59 -2.95 -10.14
C TYR A 76 -14.39 -1.64 -10.00
N LEU A 77 -13.90 -0.67 -9.19
CA LEU A 77 -14.53 0.65 -9.11
C LEU A 77 -14.53 1.37 -10.46
N LYS A 78 -13.40 1.30 -11.21
CA LYS A 78 -13.32 1.87 -12.56
C LYS A 78 -14.28 1.18 -13.53
N ARG A 79 -14.37 -0.15 -13.49
CA ARG A 79 -15.35 -0.88 -14.33
C ARG A 79 -16.79 -0.53 -13.95
N TYR A 80 -17.10 -0.44 -12.67
CA TYR A 80 -18.43 0.00 -12.23
C TYR A 80 -18.76 1.40 -12.72
N ARG A 81 -17.82 2.35 -12.61
CA ARG A 81 -18.00 3.74 -13.10
C ARG A 81 -18.26 3.78 -14.61
N LEU A 82 -17.64 2.89 -15.39
CA LEU A 82 -17.77 2.82 -16.83
C LEU A 82 -19.06 2.11 -17.30
N THR A 83 -19.46 1.06 -16.61
CA THR A 83 -20.53 0.15 -17.09
C THR A 83 -21.85 0.30 -16.34
N GLY A 84 -21.82 0.80 -15.10
CA GLY A 84 -22.97 0.79 -14.18
C GLY A 84 -23.36 -0.61 -13.68
N ASP A 85 -22.61 -1.67 -14.05
CA ASP A 85 -22.93 -3.04 -13.69
C ASP A 85 -22.71 -3.26 -12.18
N PRO A 86 -23.77 -3.59 -11.41
CA PRO A 86 -23.70 -3.79 -9.96
C PRO A 86 -22.75 -4.92 -9.55
N THR A 87 -22.46 -5.88 -10.43
CA THR A 87 -21.50 -6.95 -10.17
C THR A 87 -20.13 -6.39 -9.80
N TYR A 88 -19.67 -5.34 -10.49
CA TYR A 88 -18.37 -4.72 -10.19
C TYR A 88 -18.40 -3.91 -8.89
N ARG A 89 -19.53 -3.31 -8.54
CA ARG A 89 -19.72 -2.69 -7.23
C ARG A 89 -19.54 -3.72 -6.12
N ASP A 90 -20.22 -4.84 -6.22
CA ASP A 90 -20.23 -5.89 -5.20
C ASP A 90 -18.83 -6.52 -5.05
N LYS A 91 -18.14 -6.78 -6.18
CA LYS A 91 -16.74 -7.23 -6.17
C LYS A 91 -15.79 -6.21 -5.53
N ALA A 92 -15.96 -4.93 -5.82
CA ALA A 92 -15.15 -3.87 -5.21
C ALA A 92 -15.37 -3.80 -3.70
N LEU A 93 -16.63 -3.81 -3.25
CA LEU A 93 -16.97 -3.79 -1.83
C LEU A 93 -16.41 -5.02 -1.10
N ALA A 94 -16.51 -6.22 -1.69
CA ALA A 94 -15.92 -7.43 -1.12
C ALA A 94 -14.40 -7.32 -0.95
N CYS A 95 -13.69 -6.69 -1.89
CA CYS A 95 -12.25 -6.43 -1.76
C CYS A 95 -11.95 -5.40 -0.67
N LEU A 96 -12.77 -4.35 -0.54
CA LEU A 96 -12.61 -3.32 0.49
C LEU A 96 -12.89 -3.87 1.90
N ASP A 97 -13.91 -4.72 2.05
CA ASP A 97 -14.20 -5.42 3.29
C ASP A 97 -13.06 -6.34 3.70
N TRP A 98 -12.48 -7.06 2.73
CA TRP A 98 -11.30 -7.88 2.98
C TRP A 98 -10.10 -7.03 3.43
N LEU A 99 -9.87 -5.86 2.82
CA LEU A 99 -8.80 -4.93 3.22
C LEU A 99 -8.98 -4.41 4.64
N ASP A 100 -10.19 -4.05 5.03
CA ASP A 100 -10.51 -3.62 6.40
C ASP A 100 -10.18 -4.72 7.43
N LEU A 101 -10.55 -5.97 7.15
CA LEU A 101 -10.25 -7.12 8.01
C LEU A 101 -8.75 -7.47 8.04
N ASN A 102 -8.00 -7.15 6.98
CA ASN A 102 -6.58 -7.48 6.82
C ASN A 102 -5.65 -6.25 6.95
N ARG A 103 -6.09 -5.24 7.68
CA ARG A 103 -5.24 -4.12 8.08
C ARG A 103 -4.08 -4.57 8.97
N SER A 104 -3.05 -3.74 9.09
CA SER A 104 -1.93 -4.04 9.99
C SER A 104 -2.40 -4.21 11.45
N PRO A 105 -2.03 -5.30 12.10
CA PRO A 105 -2.31 -5.48 13.54
C PRO A 105 -1.36 -4.68 14.44
N LEU A 106 -0.38 -3.97 13.88
CA LEU A 106 0.64 -3.24 14.64
C LEU A 106 0.19 -1.85 15.06
N TYR A 107 -0.91 -1.36 14.47
CA TYR A 107 -1.43 -0.02 14.71
C TYR A 107 -2.93 -0.09 14.93
N PRO A 108 -3.49 0.77 15.81
CA PRO A 108 -4.94 0.84 16.02
C PRO A 108 -5.67 1.41 14.80
N GLU A 109 -5.01 2.30 14.05
CA GLU A 109 -5.56 2.93 12.87
C GLU A 109 -5.46 2.00 11.64
N HIS A 110 -6.24 2.31 10.61
CA HIS A 110 -6.18 1.60 9.34
C HIS A 110 -4.89 1.94 8.59
N SER A 111 -4.10 0.92 8.37
CA SER A 111 -2.85 1.02 7.61
C SER A 111 -2.42 -0.37 7.12
N TRP A 112 -1.60 -0.42 6.08
CA TRP A 112 -1.23 -1.69 5.43
C TRP A 112 0.25 -1.77 5.12
N GLY A 113 0.77 -2.99 5.21
CA GLY A 113 2.13 -3.36 4.86
C GLY A 113 2.19 -4.77 4.27
N ASN A 114 3.41 -5.26 4.04
CA ASN A 114 3.64 -6.63 3.58
C ASN A 114 3.23 -7.66 4.63
N HIS A 115 2.64 -8.79 4.22
CA HIS A 115 2.45 -9.92 5.13
C HIS A 115 3.68 -10.83 5.23
N PHE A 116 4.81 -10.39 4.73
CA PHE A 116 6.12 -11.04 4.84
C PHE A 116 7.20 -10.02 5.18
N PHE A 117 8.35 -10.52 5.58
CA PHE A 117 9.52 -9.71 5.86
C PHE A 117 10.14 -9.19 4.56
N TYR A 118 10.61 -7.96 4.58
CA TYR A 118 11.24 -7.32 3.43
C TYR A 118 12.61 -6.75 3.81
N ALA A 119 13.65 -7.14 3.05
CA ALA A 119 15.00 -6.61 3.23
C ALA A 119 15.28 -5.56 2.16
N SER A 120 15.22 -4.27 2.56
CA SER A 120 15.53 -3.12 1.71
C SER A 120 16.99 -2.67 1.88
N ARG A 121 17.43 -1.74 1.02
CA ARG A 121 18.74 -1.06 1.23
C ARG A 121 18.78 -0.26 2.52
N SER A 122 17.64 0.26 2.96
CA SER A 122 17.51 1.07 4.17
C SER A 122 17.35 0.24 5.45
N GLY A 123 17.29 -1.08 5.34
CA GLY A 123 17.12 -1.96 6.49
C GLY A 123 16.07 -3.05 6.31
N TYR A 124 15.73 -3.67 7.41
CA TYR A 124 14.79 -4.78 7.47
C TYR A 124 13.41 -4.28 7.91
N ILE A 125 12.40 -4.51 7.09
CA ILE A 125 11.02 -4.17 7.37
C ILE A 125 10.32 -5.44 7.83
N ARG A 126 9.76 -5.41 9.03
CA ARG A 126 9.05 -6.56 9.60
C ARG A 126 7.72 -6.81 8.88
N LYS A 127 7.25 -8.03 9.01
CA LYS A 127 5.91 -8.42 8.57
C LYS A 127 4.85 -7.47 9.16
N HIS A 128 3.90 -7.07 8.35
CA HIS A 128 2.81 -6.14 8.68
C HIS A 128 3.23 -4.70 9.02
N GLU A 129 4.52 -4.36 8.91
CA GLU A 129 4.92 -2.96 9.06
C GLU A 129 4.30 -2.11 7.96
N SER A 130 3.48 -1.16 8.37
CA SER A 130 2.76 -0.30 7.44
C SER A 130 3.68 0.71 6.80
N THR A 131 3.47 0.93 5.50
CA THR A 131 4.18 1.95 4.74
C THR A 131 3.21 3.01 4.23
N VAL A 132 3.65 4.26 4.16
CA VAL A 132 2.82 5.34 3.64
C VAL A 132 2.41 5.10 2.19
N VAL A 133 3.27 4.42 1.40
CA VAL A 133 2.98 4.10 0.00
C VAL A 133 1.80 3.15 -0.11
N TRP A 134 1.81 2.03 0.62
CA TRP A 134 0.72 1.05 0.54
C TRP A 134 -0.55 1.59 1.16
N THR A 135 -0.42 2.24 2.33
CA THR A 135 -1.55 2.83 3.04
C THR A 135 -2.20 3.95 2.23
N GLY A 136 -1.41 4.84 1.65
CA GLY A 136 -1.93 5.94 0.83
C GLY A 136 -2.58 5.45 -0.47
N LEU A 137 -1.98 4.46 -1.17
CA LEU A 137 -2.58 3.88 -2.39
C LEU A 137 -3.89 3.15 -2.10
N ILE A 138 -3.95 2.34 -1.04
CA ILE A 138 -5.21 1.70 -0.61
C ILE A 138 -6.22 2.76 -0.16
N GLY A 139 -5.76 3.80 0.54
CA GLY A 139 -6.58 4.93 0.94
C GLY A 139 -7.26 5.63 -0.24
N GLN A 140 -6.57 5.79 -1.40
CA GLN A 140 -7.17 6.35 -2.62
C GLN A 140 -8.35 5.51 -3.10
N VAL A 141 -8.28 4.19 -2.95
CA VAL A 141 -9.39 3.30 -3.32
C VAL A 141 -10.61 3.53 -2.41
N PHE A 142 -10.39 3.71 -1.10
CA PHE A 142 -11.47 4.06 -0.17
C PHE A 142 -12.05 5.44 -0.45
N LEU A 143 -11.24 6.43 -0.84
CA LEU A 143 -11.73 7.75 -1.26
C LEU A 143 -12.64 7.64 -2.47
N GLU A 144 -12.23 6.92 -3.51
CA GLU A 144 -13.05 6.71 -4.71
C GLU A 144 -14.33 5.92 -4.41
N ALA A 145 -14.25 4.91 -3.56
CA ALA A 145 -15.42 4.14 -3.14
C ALA A 145 -16.39 4.99 -2.31
N TYR A 146 -15.89 5.91 -1.47
CA TYR A 146 -16.74 6.85 -0.76
C TYR A 146 -17.40 7.85 -1.70
N GLU A 147 -16.68 8.38 -2.68
CA GLU A 147 -17.23 9.25 -3.71
C GLU A 147 -18.38 8.58 -4.49
N LEU A 148 -18.23 7.29 -4.81
CA LEU A 148 -19.22 6.54 -5.58
C LEU A 148 -20.44 6.08 -4.77
N PHE A 149 -20.23 5.71 -3.51
CA PHE A 149 -21.25 5.00 -2.73
C PHE A 149 -21.71 5.75 -1.48
N GLY A 150 -20.97 6.74 -1.00
CA GLY A 150 -21.32 7.55 0.18
C GLY A 150 -21.41 6.77 1.50
N LEU A 151 -20.79 5.57 1.60
CA LEU A 151 -20.93 4.71 2.77
C LEU A 151 -20.23 5.31 4.00
N PRO A 152 -20.94 5.54 5.13
CA PRO A 152 -20.35 6.14 6.33
C PRO A 152 -19.11 5.40 6.84
N ARG A 153 -19.10 4.06 6.76
CA ARG A 153 -17.95 3.21 7.12
C ARG A 153 -16.69 3.59 6.34
N HIS A 154 -16.80 3.86 5.04
CA HIS A 154 -15.63 4.28 4.24
C HIS A 154 -15.09 5.62 4.72
N ARG A 155 -15.95 6.57 5.13
CA ARG A 155 -15.52 7.85 5.70
C ARG A 155 -14.76 7.66 7.03
N GLU A 156 -15.19 6.74 7.87
CA GLU A 156 -14.49 6.38 9.11
C GLU A 156 -13.11 5.77 8.83
N ILE A 157 -13.02 4.85 7.85
CA ILE A 157 -11.76 4.25 7.42
C ILE A 157 -10.82 5.32 6.85
N ILE A 158 -11.31 6.23 6.01
CA ILE A 158 -10.54 7.35 5.46
C ILE A 158 -9.95 8.21 6.58
N ARG A 159 -10.76 8.55 7.59
CA ARG A 159 -10.28 9.30 8.77
C ARG A 159 -9.17 8.53 9.50
N SER A 160 -9.41 7.27 9.77
CA SER A 160 -8.44 6.41 10.47
C SER A 160 -7.11 6.26 9.70
N ILE A 161 -7.14 6.17 8.37
CA ILE A 161 -5.93 6.20 7.53
C ILE A 161 -5.21 7.54 7.67
N ALA A 162 -5.96 8.65 7.64
CA ALA A 162 -5.38 9.99 7.79
C ALA A 162 -4.72 10.14 9.16
N ASP A 163 -5.35 9.67 10.24
CA ASP A 163 -4.81 9.68 11.58
C ASP A 163 -3.47 8.92 11.66
N TRP A 164 -3.37 7.75 11.01
CA TRP A 164 -2.11 7.01 10.93
C TRP A 164 -1.02 7.81 10.20
N ILE A 165 -1.33 8.42 9.05
CA ILE A 165 -0.37 9.23 8.27
C ILE A 165 0.07 10.47 9.07
N MET A 166 -0.84 11.10 9.79
CA MET A 166 -0.55 12.27 10.64
C MET A 166 0.41 11.96 11.78
N ARG A 167 0.48 10.71 12.24
CA ARG A 167 1.42 10.23 13.27
C ARG A 167 2.79 9.86 12.76
N LEU A 168 3.00 9.77 11.44
CA LEU A 168 4.31 9.44 10.88
C LEU A 168 5.37 10.42 11.35
N PRO A 169 6.59 9.95 11.70
CA PRO A 169 7.74 10.83 11.86
C PRO A 169 7.91 11.68 10.61
N ARG A 170 8.39 12.91 10.79
CA ARG A 170 8.55 13.83 9.67
C ARG A 170 9.79 14.70 9.82
N GLU A 171 10.41 15.04 8.70
CA GLU A 171 11.37 16.12 8.63
C GLU A 171 10.61 17.44 8.47
N GLU A 172 10.88 18.42 9.33
CA GLU A 172 10.30 19.76 9.25
C GLU A 172 11.37 20.75 8.76
N THR A 173 11.02 21.59 7.77
CA THR A 173 11.90 22.64 7.23
C THR A 173 11.12 23.94 7.05
N SER A 174 11.84 25.05 6.77
CA SER A 174 11.22 26.32 6.39
C SER A 174 10.46 26.25 5.05
N LYS A 175 10.75 25.23 4.21
CA LYS A 175 10.15 25.02 2.90
C LYS A 175 9.06 23.92 2.89
N GLY A 176 8.66 23.44 4.08
CA GLY A 176 7.63 22.40 4.20
C GLY A 176 8.06 21.22 5.07
N LEU A 177 7.43 20.08 4.89
CA LEU A 177 7.70 18.85 5.65
C LEU A 177 7.78 17.63 4.75
N CYS A 178 8.50 16.59 5.21
CA CYS A 178 8.54 15.29 4.56
C CYS A 178 8.05 14.21 5.50
N LEU A 179 6.95 13.56 5.14
CA LEU A 179 6.39 12.41 5.82
C LEU A 179 7.32 11.20 5.63
N SER A 180 7.59 10.47 6.71
CA SER A 180 8.43 9.28 6.65
C SER A 180 7.75 8.12 5.94
N TYR A 181 8.56 7.19 5.43
CA TYR A 181 8.09 6.00 4.73
C TYR A 181 7.36 5.02 5.66
N THR A 182 7.86 4.89 6.91
CA THR A 182 7.32 3.99 7.95
C THR A 182 7.32 4.69 9.31
N MET A 183 6.59 4.11 10.27
CA MET A 183 6.50 4.62 11.63
C MET A 183 7.82 4.47 12.43
N PRO A 184 8.58 3.35 12.35
CA PRO A 184 9.75 3.13 13.19
C PRO A 184 10.95 4.02 12.89
N ALA A 185 11.04 4.61 11.70
CA ALA A 185 12.23 5.35 11.28
C ALA A 185 11.87 6.61 10.48
N GLN A 186 12.49 7.70 10.84
CA GLN A 186 12.40 8.93 10.06
C GLN A 186 13.14 8.74 8.73
N SER A 187 12.53 9.16 7.64
CA SER A 187 13.10 9.12 6.29
C SER A 187 12.53 10.25 5.44
N SER A 188 13.30 10.69 4.45
CA SER A 188 12.92 11.78 3.55
C SER A 188 12.93 11.28 2.10
N ILE A 189 11.80 10.67 1.69
CA ILE A 189 11.63 10.05 0.38
C ILE A 189 10.49 10.75 -0.35
N HIS A 190 10.79 11.47 -1.43
CA HIS A 190 9.84 12.35 -2.13
C HIS A 190 8.61 11.63 -2.65
N ASN A 191 8.74 10.49 -3.32
CA ASN A 191 7.58 9.77 -3.88
C ASN A 191 6.63 9.28 -2.78
N SER A 192 7.16 8.80 -1.64
CA SER A 192 6.33 8.38 -0.52
C SER A 192 5.66 9.55 0.19
N ASN A 193 6.39 10.66 0.36
CA ASN A 193 5.85 11.92 0.87
C ASN A 193 4.66 12.40 0.04
N MET A 194 4.79 12.40 -1.30
CA MET A 194 3.74 12.86 -2.20
C MET A 194 2.50 11.94 -2.20
N ILE A 195 2.67 10.62 -2.03
CA ILE A 195 1.54 9.69 -1.89
C ILE A 195 0.77 9.97 -0.59
N GLY A 196 1.48 10.17 0.52
CA GLY A 196 0.87 10.56 1.78
C GLY A 196 0.14 11.90 1.68
N ALA A 197 0.77 12.91 1.06
CA ALA A 197 0.18 14.22 0.83
C ALA A 197 -1.09 14.15 -0.03
N ALA A 198 -1.06 13.40 -1.14
CA ALA A 198 -2.21 13.23 -2.02
C ALA A 198 -3.39 12.58 -1.28
N PHE A 199 -3.12 11.56 -0.46
CA PHE A 199 -4.17 10.95 0.34
C PHE A 199 -4.75 11.94 1.38
N LEU A 200 -3.90 12.65 2.14
CA LEU A 200 -4.35 13.63 3.14
C LEU A 200 -5.19 14.75 2.51
N ALA A 201 -4.85 15.20 1.30
CA ALA A 201 -5.65 16.19 0.57
C ALA A 201 -7.07 15.66 0.26
N GLY A 202 -7.18 14.41 -0.22
CA GLY A 202 -8.46 13.75 -0.45
C GLY A 202 -9.24 13.53 0.85
N ALA A 203 -8.56 13.09 1.92
CA ALA A 203 -9.17 12.90 3.23
C ALA A 203 -9.70 14.22 3.81
N ALA A 204 -8.98 15.33 3.65
CA ALA A 204 -9.43 16.66 4.06
C ALA A 204 -10.71 17.10 3.32
N ALA A 205 -10.83 16.77 2.03
CA ALA A 205 -12.05 17.08 1.26
C ALA A 205 -13.27 16.29 1.78
N VAL A 206 -13.07 15.05 2.23
CA VAL A 206 -14.12 14.18 2.76
C VAL A 206 -14.49 14.51 4.21
N THR A 207 -13.48 14.84 5.04
CA THR A 207 -13.67 15.00 6.48
C THR A 207 -13.89 16.46 6.92
N GLY A 208 -13.42 17.42 6.11
CA GLY A 208 -13.39 18.85 6.45
C GLY A 208 -12.22 19.21 7.39
N ASP A 209 -11.26 18.33 7.62
CA ASP A 209 -10.17 18.56 8.56
C ASP A 209 -9.05 19.41 7.94
N GLU A 210 -8.91 20.63 8.42
CA GLU A 210 -7.90 21.59 7.96
C GLU A 210 -6.45 21.19 8.33
N ALA A 211 -6.26 20.40 9.40
CA ALA A 211 -4.93 19.92 9.76
C ALA A 211 -4.39 18.96 8.68
N HIS A 212 -5.25 18.08 8.16
CA HIS A 212 -4.89 17.20 7.02
C HIS A 212 -4.51 18.00 5.79
N ARG A 213 -5.30 19.04 5.45
CA ARG A 213 -5.04 19.94 4.31
C ARG A 213 -3.71 20.68 4.46
N ASN A 214 -3.45 21.20 5.64
CA ASN A 214 -2.19 21.91 5.92
C ASN A 214 -0.97 21.00 5.80
N VAL A 215 -1.02 19.78 6.36
CA VAL A 215 0.08 18.82 6.24
C VAL A 215 0.27 18.40 4.79
N ALA A 216 -0.81 18.13 4.05
CA ALA A 216 -0.75 17.79 2.62
C ALA A 216 -0.05 18.90 1.80
N ARG A 217 -0.43 20.17 2.01
CA ARG A 217 0.16 21.32 1.34
C ARG A 217 1.64 21.46 1.65
N ARG A 218 2.03 21.41 2.94
CA ARG A 218 3.42 21.52 3.38
C ARG A 218 4.29 20.36 2.88
N ALA A 219 3.73 19.14 2.76
CA ALA A 219 4.43 18.00 2.20
C ALA A 219 4.68 18.17 0.70
N MET A 220 3.73 18.75 -0.03
CA MET A 220 3.91 19.12 -1.43
C MET A 220 4.98 20.20 -1.59
N GLU A 221 4.90 21.29 -0.82
CA GLU A 221 5.88 22.39 -0.84
C GLU A 221 7.31 21.90 -0.63
N TYR A 222 7.53 20.98 0.32
CA TYR A 222 8.83 20.35 0.56
C TYR A 222 9.35 19.64 -0.69
N SER A 223 8.54 18.81 -1.33
CA SER A 223 8.98 18.05 -2.52
C SER A 223 9.21 18.95 -3.72
N CYS A 224 8.33 19.92 -3.98
CA CYS A 224 8.49 20.89 -5.06
C CYS A 224 9.74 21.77 -4.86
N SER A 225 10.06 22.15 -3.61
CA SER A 225 11.26 22.96 -3.33
C SER A 225 12.60 22.25 -3.59
N ARG A 226 12.57 20.94 -3.84
CA ARG A 226 13.74 20.11 -4.15
C ARG A 226 13.81 19.72 -5.64
N GLN A 227 12.86 20.17 -6.42
CA GLN A 227 12.89 19.99 -7.87
C GLN A 227 14.01 20.84 -8.46
N LEU A 228 14.85 20.20 -9.30
CA LEU A 228 15.91 20.89 -10.00
C LEU A 228 15.32 21.66 -11.20
N GLU A 229 15.90 22.79 -11.53
CA GLU A 229 15.65 23.45 -12.82
C GLU A 229 16.40 22.66 -13.90
N ASP A 230 15.69 22.19 -14.92
CA ASP A 230 16.27 21.50 -16.10
C ASP A 230 16.86 22.53 -17.09
#